data_e8a951a219889d915144cbe0c78ff6a7
#
_entry.id   e8a951a219889d915144cbe0c78ff6a7
#
_cell.length_a   1.000
_cell.length_b   1.000
_cell.length_c   1.000
_cell.angle_alpha   90.00
_cell.angle_beta   90.00
_cell.angle_gamma   90.00
#
_symmetry.space_group_name_H-M   'P 1'
#
loop_
_entity.id
_entity.type
_entity.pdbx_description
1 polymer ?
#
loop_
_entity_poly.entity_id
_entity_poly.type
_entity_poly.pdbx_seq_one_letter_code
_entity_poly.pdbx_strand_id
1 'polypeptide(L)'
;MASFTNYSNDREFTNKVHNEIALDEIYEQLGWEVDESIDPEDLNDIDLNDGIDYVMLDYRGNKINVQERFREYQYHSYNDATLRYRRDHNRDVGQHKSEFYKIKADYLVYGIINASKRQLLNNEKQGSFVKYAVIDLRVLFEKINEGLIIPDPTIRIPVVRGNKMHAAVNENRDNSSNFIAFDIEGLDRLFGDEGIILIQKGFF
;
A
#
# COMPACT_ATOMS: atom_id res chain seq x y z
N MET A 1 2.29 26.34 6.89
CA MET A 1 3.68 25.83 6.74
C MET A 1 3.92 24.45 7.37
N ALA A 2 2.91 23.59 7.53
CA ALA A 2 3.06 22.27 8.18
C ALA A 2 3.15 21.08 7.18
N SER A 3 3.08 21.31 5.86
CA SER A 3 2.94 20.20 4.92
C SER A 3 4.25 19.62 4.37
N PHE A 4 5.32 20.41 4.29
CA PHE A 4 6.59 19.91 3.72
C PHE A 4 7.37 18.98 4.66
N THR A 5 7.37 19.23 5.95
CA THR A 5 8.08 18.41 6.94
C THR A 5 7.46 17.03 7.14
N ASN A 6 6.14 16.88 6.98
CA ASN A 6 5.49 15.56 7.10
C ASN A 6 5.79 14.65 5.90
N TYR A 7 5.77 15.18 4.67
CA TYR A 7 6.02 14.38 3.47
C TYR A 7 7.46 13.83 3.43
N SER A 8 8.46 14.67 3.73
CA SER A 8 9.86 14.23 3.80
C SER A 8 10.07 13.12 4.83
N ASN A 9 9.49 13.27 6.02
CA ASN A 9 9.58 12.26 7.08
C ASN A 9 8.82 10.97 6.73
N ASP A 10 7.72 11.05 5.97
CA ASP A 10 6.97 9.88 5.52
C ASP A 10 7.77 9.07 4.50
N ARG A 11 8.41 9.76 3.55
CA ARG A 11 9.28 9.12 2.55
C ARG A 11 10.51 8.50 3.19
N GLU A 12 11.19 9.22 4.10
CA GLU A 12 12.35 8.70 4.84
C GLU A 12 11.99 7.43 5.64
N PHE A 13 10.82 7.43 6.28
CA PHE A 13 10.31 6.26 6.99
C PHE A 13 10.06 5.08 6.05
N THR A 14 9.37 5.28 4.92
CA THR A 14 9.10 4.22 3.96
C THR A 14 10.39 3.67 3.38
N ASN A 15 11.33 4.52 2.95
CA ASN A 15 12.62 4.10 2.43
C ASN A 15 13.42 3.29 3.48
N LYS A 16 13.38 3.69 4.75
CA LYS A 16 14.06 2.96 5.81
C LYS A 16 13.42 1.59 6.05
N VAL A 17 12.08 1.50 6.06
CA VAL A 17 11.37 0.21 6.17
C VAL A 17 11.69 -0.68 4.98
N HIS A 18 11.71 -0.13 3.76
CA HIS A 18 12.09 -0.86 2.56
C HIS A 18 13.48 -1.50 2.72
N ASN A 19 14.50 -0.66 2.96
CA ASN A 19 15.90 -1.09 2.94
C ASN A 19 16.28 -1.99 4.12
N GLU A 20 15.70 -1.79 5.30
CA GLU A 20 16.13 -2.48 6.53
C GLU A 20 15.21 -3.64 6.93
N ILE A 21 14.01 -3.74 6.34
CA ILE A 21 13.01 -4.72 6.79
C ILE A 21 12.35 -5.45 5.62
N ALA A 22 11.82 -4.70 4.62
CA ALA A 22 11.01 -5.30 3.57
C ALA A 22 11.83 -6.18 2.61
N LEU A 23 13.06 -5.79 2.31
CA LEU A 23 13.96 -6.60 1.48
C LEU A 23 14.14 -8.00 2.06
N ASP A 24 14.41 -8.12 3.37
CA ASP A 24 14.65 -9.39 4.04
C ASP A 24 13.34 -10.14 4.36
N GLU A 25 12.32 -9.44 4.91
CA GLU A 25 11.13 -10.12 5.41
C GLU A 25 10.07 -10.41 4.34
N ILE A 26 10.08 -9.73 3.19
CA ILE A 26 9.07 -9.86 2.14
C ILE A 26 9.69 -10.25 0.81
N TYR A 27 10.59 -9.43 0.28
CA TYR A 27 11.08 -9.59 -1.09
C TYR A 27 11.96 -10.83 -1.27
N GLU A 28 12.80 -11.17 -0.27
CA GLU A 28 13.57 -12.42 -0.29
C GLU A 28 12.66 -13.65 -0.36
N GLN A 29 11.53 -13.67 0.37
CA GLN A 29 10.57 -14.78 0.31
C GLN A 29 9.89 -14.92 -1.06
N LEU A 30 9.71 -13.81 -1.78
CA LEU A 30 9.12 -13.79 -3.12
C LEU A 30 10.16 -14.08 -4.22
N GLY A 31 11.46 -14.06 -3.88
CA GLY A 31 12.54 -14.14 -4.85
C GLY A 31 12.58 -12.91 -5.75
N TRP A 32 12.24 -11.73 -5.21
CA TRP A 32 12.27 -10.45 -5.92
C TRP A 32 13.48 -9.63 -5.49
N GLU A 33 14.17 -9.06 -6.46
CA GLU A 33 15.34 -8.21 -6.25
C GLU A 33 15.10 -6.82 -6.84
N VAL A 34 15.71 -5.78 -6.27
CA VAL A 34 15.58 -4.41 -6.80
C VAL A 34 16.22 -4.32 -8.17
N ASP A 35 15.56 -3.72 -9.15
CA ASP A 35 16.12 -3.40 -10.45
C ASP A 35 17.08 -2.20 -10.34
N GLU A 36 18.35 -2.45 -10.05
CA GLU A 36 19.40 -1.43 -9.95
C GLU A 36 19.72 -0.73 -11.29
N SER A 37 19.14 -1.18 -12.40
CA SER A 37 19.36 -0.56 -13.71
C SER A 37 18.57 0.73 -13.91
N ILE A 38 17.64 1.05 -13.03
CA ILE A 38 16.78 2.24 -13.11
C ILE A 38 17.42 3.40 -12.35
N ASP A 39 17.56 4.53 -13.04
CA ASP A 39 18.10 5.74 -12.43
C ASP A 39 17.15 6.25 -11.30
N PRO A 40 17.68 6.68 -10.14
CA PRO A 40 16.85 7.26 -9.07
C PRO A 40 16.00 8.47 -9.49
N GLU A 41 16.42 9.25 -10.49
CA GLU A 41 15.61 10.36 -11.02
C GLU A 41 14.39 9.82 -11.79
N ASP A 42 14.57 8.77 -12.60
CA ASP A 42 13.48 8.10 -13.33
C ASP A 42 12.48 7.45 -12.35
N LEU A 43 12.96 6.84 -11.26
CA LEU A 43 12.09 6.30 -10.22
C LEU A 43 11.21 7.36 -9.57
N ASN A 44 11.73 8.56 -9.31
CA ASN A 44 10.93 9.66 -8.77
C ASN A 44 9.80 10.09 -9.72
N ASP A 45 10.07 10.13 -11.01
CA ASP A 45 9.07 10.48 -12.03
C ASP A 45 8.00 9.38 -12.15
N ILE A 46 8.40 8.12 -12.07
CA ILE A 46 7.49 6.95 -12.08
C ILE A 46 6.60 6.94 -10.84
N ASP A 47 7.14 7.20 -9.63
CA ASP A 47 6.35 7.32 -8.39
C ASP A 47 5.31 8.45 -8.50
N LEU A 48 5.75 9.64 -8.92
CA LEU A 48 4.87 10.80 -9.01
C LEU A 48 3.73 10.62 -10.03
N ASN A 49 4.01 9.97 -11.15
CA ASN A 49 3.06 9.86 -12.26
C ASN A 49 2.24 8.57 -12.21
N ASP A 50 2.85 7.46 -11.84
CA ASP A 50 2.31 6.12 -11.99
C ASP A 50 2.07 5.40 -10.65
N GLY A 51 2.47 5.99 -9.51
CA GLY A 51 2.32 5.40 -8.19
C GLY A 51 3.09 4.10 -8.05
N ILE A 52 4.33 4.07 -8.53
CA ILE A 52 5.26 2.95 -8.42
C ILE A 52 6.43 3.41 -7.57
N ASP A 53 6.60 2.85 -6.38
CA ASP A 53 7.70 3.20 -5.49
C ASP A 53 9.00 2.48 -5.87
N TYR A 54 8.89 1.22 -6.32
CA TYR A 54 10.03 0.39 -6.72
C TYR A 54 9.71 -0.47 -7.93
N VAL A 55 10.73 -0.71 -8.75
CA VAL A 55 10.70 -1.74 -9.79
C VAL A 55 11.59 -2.89 -9.32
N MET A 56 10.99 -4.06 -9.22
CA MET A 56 11.66 -5.29 -8.80
C MET A 56 11.86 -6.20 -10.02
N LEU A 57 12.77 -7.16 -9.90
CA LEU A 57 12.94 -8.26 -10.84
C LEU A 57 12.55 -9.56 -10.18
N ASP A 58 11.75 -10.40 -10.84
CA ASP A 58 11.53 -11.77 -10.41
C ASP A 58 12.75 -12.67 -10.75
N TYR A 59 12.73 -13.92 -10.29
CA TYR A 59 13.80 -14.90 -10.54
C TYR A 59 14.04 -15.20 -12.04
N ARG A 60 13.17 -14.74 -12.94
CA ARG A 60 13.31 -14.84 -14.40
C ARG A 60 13.80 -13.56 -15.05
N GLY A 61 13.98 -12.51 -14.26
CA GLY A 61 14.34 -11.18 -14.72
C GLY A 61 13.16 -10.37 -15.28
N ASN A 62 11.92 -10.77 -15.01
CA ASN A 62 10.75 -9.95 -15.40
C ASN A 62 10.59 -8.80 -14.43
N LYS A 63 10.28 -7.61 -14.97
CA LYS A 63 10.01 -6.43 -14.15
C LYS A 63 8.65 -6.53 -13.46
N ILE A 64 8.64 -6.14 -12.20
CA ILE A 64 7.47 -6.10 -11.31
C ILE A 64 7.42 -4.71 -10.71
N ASN A 65 6.34 -3.98 -10.94
CA ASN A 65 6.12 -2.65 -10.41
C ASN A 65 5.43 -2.74 -9.05
N VAL A 66 6.00 -2.13 -8.03
CA VAL A 66 5.54 -2.23 -6.65
C VAL A 66 5.21 -0.85 -6.09
N GLN A 67 4.05 -0.74 -5.45
CA GLN A 67 3.67 0.34 -4.55
C GLN A 67 3.84 -0.13 -3.12
N GLU A 68 4.50 0.66 -2.27
CA GLU A 68 4.68 0.34 -0.85
C GLU A 68 3.84 1.25 0.04
N ARG A 69 3.29 0.67 1.11
CA ARG A 69 2.59 1.43 2.13
C ARG A 69 2.83 0.85 3.50
N PHE A 70 3.74 1.47 4.25
CA PHE A 70 4.09 1.01 5.58
C PHE A 70 3.47 1.91 6.65
N ARG A 71 3.13 1.27 7.78
CA ARG A 71 2.49 1.90 8.92
C ARG A 71 3.23 1.59 10.22
N GLU A 72 3.10 2.52 11.16
CA GLU A 72 3.63 2.39 12.51
C GLU A 72 2.81 1.39 13.35
N TYR A 73 3.41 0.92 14.46
CA TYR A 73 2.79 -0.02 15.39
C TYR A 73 1.40 0.40 15.91
N GLN A 74 1.13 1.69 16.05
CA GLN A 74 -0.18 2.18 16.51
C GLN A 74 -1.36 1.70 15.64
N TYR A 75 -1.10 1.23 14.42
CA TYR A 75 -2.11 0.69 13.49
C TYR A 75 -2.25 -0.83 13.54
N HIS A 76 -1.56 -1.53 14.47
CA HIS A 76 -1.51 -3.00 14.52
C HIS A 76 -2.86 -3.69 14.74
N SER A 77 -3.85 -2.98 15.33
CA SER A 77 -5.20 -3.50 15.56
C SER A 77 -6.09 -3.52 14.31
N TYR A 78 -5.68 -2.84 13.24
CA TYR A 78 -6.41 -2.84 11.98
C TYR A 78 -6.05 -4.06 11.13
N ASN A 79 -7.06 -4.61 10.43
CA ASN A 79 -6.91 -5.75 9.51
C ASN A 79 -7.16 -5.33 8.05
N ASP A 80 -7.04 -4.05 7.77
CA ASP A 80 -7.25 -3.49 6.44
C ASP A 80 -5.95 -2.99 5.80
N ALA A 81 -5.87 -3.09 4.47
CA ALA A 81 -4.94 -2.33 3.66
C ALA A 81 -5.62 -1.07 3.14
N THR A 82 -4.85 0.00 2.94
CA THR A 82 -5.40 1.27 2.50
C THR A 82 -4.65 1.85 1.31
N LEU A 83 -5.39 2.45 0.36
CA LEU A 83 -4.87 3.27 -0.73
C LEU A 83 -5.42 4.70 -0.62
N ARG A 84 -4.65 5.69 -1.05
CA ARG A 84 -5.15 7.07 -1.13
C ARG A 84 -6.18 7.15 -2.26
N TYR A 85 -7.43 7.52 -1.90
CA TYR A 85 -8.56 7.47 -2.82
C TYR A 85 -8.80 8.80 -3.53
N ARG A 86 -8.82 9.94 -2.77
CA ARG A 86 -9.12 11.28 -3.31
C ARG A 86 -8.42 12.36 -2.49
N ARG A 87 -8.05 13.49 -3.14
CA ARG A 87 -7.57 14.71 -2.49
C ARG A 87 -8.62 15.80 -2.66
N ASP A 88 -9.34 16.13 -1.57
CA ASP A 88 -10.48 17.05 -1.63
C ASP A 88 -10.10 18.53 -1.79
N HIS A 89 -8.88 18.92 -1.42
CA HIS A 89 -8.44 20.31 -1.49
C HIS A 89 -8.05 20.78 -2.89
N ASN A 90 -8.00 19.91 -3.86
CA ASN A 90 -7.64 20.23 -5.24
C ASN A 90 -8.81 19.91 -6.17
N ARG A 91 -9.91 20.67 -6.05
CA ARG A 91 -11.11 20.50 -6.87
C ARG A 91 -10.82 20.52 -8.38
N ASP A 92 -9.78 21.28 -8.80
CA ASP A 92 -9.37 21.41 -10.21
C ASP A 92 -8.51 20.25 -10.71
N VAL A 93 -8.00 19.40 -9.81
CA VAL A 93 -7.10 18.30 -10.16
C VAL A 93 -7.84 16.97 -10.33
N GLY A 94 -9.08 16.89 -9.86
CA GLY A 94 -9.95 15.75 -9.99
C GLY A 94 -9.43 14.46 -9.34
N GLN A 95 -10.25 13.43 -9.36
CA GLN A 95 -9.94 12.09 -8.84
C GLN A 95 -8.72 11.45 -9.51
N HIS A 96 -8.46 11.79 -10.78
CA HIS A 96 -7.41 11.22 -11.63
C HIS A 96 -5.97 11.42 -11.15
N LYS A 97 -5.73 12.28 -10.15
CA LYS A 97 -4.40 12.50 -9.58
C LYS A 97 -4.20 11.88 -8.20
N SER A 98 -5.18 11.16 -7.65
CA SER A 98 -4.96 10.37 -6.45
C SER A 98 -4.32 9.02 -6.83
N GLU A 99 -3.61 8.44 -5.88
CA GLU A 99 -2.93 7.14 -6.00
C GLU A 99 -3.85 6.07 -6.61
N PHE A 100 -5.06 5.90 -6.09
CA PHE A 100 -6.04 4.92 -6.56
C PHE A 100 -6.36 5.00 -8.06
N TYR A 101 -6.35 6.19 -8.68
CA TYR A 101 -6.72 6.38 -10.09
C TYR A 101 -5.53 6.42 -11.05
N LYS A 102 -4.32 6.57 -10.53
CA LYS A 102 -3.10 6.68 -11.34
C LYS A 102 -2.18 5.47 -11.22
N ILE A 103 -2.36 4.65 -10.17
CA ILE A 103 -1.46 3.54 -9.84
C ILE A 103 -1.38 2.53 -11.00
N LYS A 104 -0.16 2.27 -11.42
CA LYS A 104 0.19 1.27 -12.43
C LYS A 104 1.08 0.17 -11.86
N ALA A 105 1.25 0.15 -10.55
CA ALA A 105 1.95 -0.93 -9.88
C ALA A 105 1.19 -2.25 -10.04
N ASP A 106 1.93 -3.34 -10.18
CA ASP A 106 1.38 -4.69 -10.23
C ASP A 106 0.94 -5.15 -8.85
N TYR A 107 1.70 -4.76 -7.81
CA TYR A 107 1.45 -5.18 -6.43
C TYR A 107 1.51 -4.01 -5.45
N LEU A 108 0.65 -4.10 -4.43
CA LEU A 108 0.74 -3.30 -3.21
C LEU A 108 1.40 -4.13 -2.12
N VAL A 109 2.55 -3.68 -1.63
CA VAL A 109 3.17 -4.20 -0.42
C VAL A 109 2.72 -3.35 0.76
N TYR A 110 1.83 -3.90 1.57
CA TYR A 110 1.29 -3.23 2.75
C TYR A 110 1.85 -3.85 4.02
N GLY A 111 2.33 -3.04 4.95
CA GLY A 111 2.92 -3.57 6.17
C GLY A 111 2.76 -2.66 7.39
N ILE A 112 2.71 -3.29 8.58
CA ILE A 112 2.68 -2.62 9.89
C ILE A 112 3.88 -3.10 10.66
N ILE A 113 4.77 -2.18 11.03
CA ILE A 113 5.98 -2.50 11.79
C ILE A 113 5.75 -2.43 13.31
N ASN A 114 6.65 -3.08 14.08
CA ASN A 114 6.61 -3.12 15.54
C ASN A 114 7.09 -1.83 16.22
N ALA A 115 7.40 -0.77 15.48
CA ALA A 115 7.96 0.48 15.97
C ALA A 115 7.11 1.70 15.58
N SER A 116 7.28 2.81 16.29
CA SER A 116 6.82 4.12 15.80
C SER A 116 7.83 4.67 14.79
N LYS A 117 7.39 5.59 13.92
CA LYS A 117 8.25 6.29 12.97
C LYS A 117 9.47 6.93 13.66
N ARG A 118 9.24 7.61 14.78
CA ARG A 118 10.31 8.23 15.55
C ARG A 118 11.34 7.20 16.02
N GLN A 119 10.89 6.08 16.60
CA GLN A 119 11.80 5.05 17.11
C GLN A 119 12.65 4.45 16.00
N LEU A 120 12.04 4.20 14.82
CA LEU A 120 12.76 3.65 13.67
C LEU A 120 13.77 4.67 13.12
N LEU A 121 13.34 5.91 12.83
CA LEU A 121 14.21 6.93 12.23
C LEU A 121 15.40 7.31 13.13
N ASN A 122 15.21 7.29 14.45
CA ASN A 122 16.28 7.58 15.42
C ASN A 122 17.13 6.35 15.78
N ASN A 123 16.91 5.18 15.16
CA ASN A 123 17.55 3.91 15.54
C ASN A 123 17.35 3.52 17.01
N GLU A 124 16.24 3.97 17.62
CA GLU A 124 15.90 3.63 19.01
C GLU A 124 15.36 2.20 19.13
N LYS A 125 14.91 1.61 18.00
CA LYS A 125 14.37 0.26 17.94
C LYS A 125 14.63 -0.35 16.56
N GLN A 126 15.11 -1.60 16.54
CA GLN A 126 15.16 -2.41 15.33
C GLN A 126 13.72 -2.73 14.89
N GLY A 127 13.42 -2.45 13.62
CA GLY A 127 12.10 -2.72 13.03
C GLY A 127 11.93 -4.19 12.64
N SER A 128 10.69 -4.64 12.64
CA SER A 128 10.23 -5.89 12.00
C SER A 128 8.74 -5.77 11.71
N PHE A 129 8.22 -6.53 10.74
CA PHE A 129 6.78 -6.53 10.50
C PHE A 129 6.02 -7.33 11.56
N VAL A 130 5.01 -6.72 12.16
CA VAL A 130 3.96 -7.43 12.92
C VAL A 130 2.87 -7.97 12.00
N LYS A 131 2.61 -7.25 10.89
CA LYS A 131 1.69 -7.65 9.84
C LYS A 131 2.23 -7.18 8.49
N TYR A 132 2.08 -8.01 7.46
CA TYR A 132 2.22 -7.57 6.07
C TYR A 132 1.33 -8.39 5.14
N ALA A 133 0.99 -7.81 3.99
CA ALA A 133 0.35 -8.50 2.88
C ALA A 133 0.87 -7.94 1.55
N VAL A 134 1.05 -8.81 0.57
CA VAL A 134 1.34 -8.45 -0.82
C VAL A 134 0.10 -8.72 -1.63
N ILE A 135 -0.52 -7.65 -2.14
CA ILE A 135 -1.82 -7.67 -2.80
C ILE A 135 -1.62 -7.46 -4.30
N ASP A 136 -2.14 -8.35 -5.14
CA ASP A 136 -2.16 -8.17 -6.59
C ASP A 136 -3.18 -7.07 -6.95
N LEU A 137 -2.68 -5.93 -7.39
CA LEU A 137 -3.50 -4.78 -7.75
C LEU A 137 -4.27 -4.99 -9.05
N ARG A 138 -3.78 -5.85 -9.96
CA ARG A 138 -4.48 -6.16 -11.21
C ARG A 138 -5.78 -6.90 -10.89
N VAL A 139 -5.70 -7.94 -10.04
CA VAL A 139 -6.88 -8.68 -9.56
C VAL A 139 -7.80 -7.75 -8.75
N LEU A 140 -7.24 -6.94 -7.83
CA LEU A 140 -8.02 -5.99 -7.02
C LEU A 140 -8.86 -5.05 -7.91
N PHE A 141 -8.24 -4.42 -8.92
CA PHE A 141 -8.93 -3.49 -9.80
C PHE A 141 -9.90 -4.19 -10.76
N GLU A 142 -9.61 -5.42 -11.17
CA GLU A 142 -10.57 -6.26 -11.90
C GLU A 142 -11.84 -6.47 -11.08
N LYS A 143 -11.73 -6.87 -9.81
CA LYS A 143 -12.89 -7.07 -8.90
C LYS A 143 -13.65 -5.78 -8.60
N ILE A 144 -12.99 -4.64 -8.59
CA ILE A 144 -13.66 -3.33 -8.51
C ILE A 144 -14.46 -3.05 -9.79
N ASN A 145 -13.88 -3.30 -10.96
CA ASN A 145 -14.55 -3.09 -12.25
C ASN A 145 -15.74 -4.04 -12.45
N GLU A 146 -15.67 -5.26 -11.93
CA GLU A 146 -16.77 -6.24 -11.90
C GLU A 146 -17.88 -5.88 -10.90
N GLY A 147 -17.67 -4.88 -10.03
CA GLY A 147 -18.58 -4.49 -8.97
C GLY A 147 -18.69 -5.52 -7.83
N LEU A 148 -17.65 -6.32 -7.64
CA LEU A 148 -17.50 -7.26 -6.53
C LEU A 148 -16.78 -6.61 -5.34
N ILE A 149 -15.94 -5.60 -5.57
CA ILE A 149 -15.41 -4.69 -4.57
C ILE A 149 -16.01 -3.31 -4.83
N ILE A 150 -16.75 -2.78 -3.85
CA ILE A 150 -17.53 -1.55 -3.99
C ILE A 150 -16.98 -0.49 -3.03
N PRO A 151 -16.40 0.63 -3.52
CA PRO A 151 -16.08 1.77 -2.68
C PRO A 151 -17.35 2.32 -2.01
N ASP A 152 -17.37 2.35 -0.68
CA ASP A 152 -18.55 2.73 0.11
C ASP A 152 -18.20 3.84 1.12
N PRO A 153 -18.61 5.10 0.87
CA PRO A 153 -18.37 6.22 1.77
C PRO A 153 -19.32 6.24 2.98
N THR A 154 -20.30 5.33 3.03
CA THR A 154 -21.30 5.28 4.12
C THR A 154 -20.85 4.43 5.30
N ILE A 155 -19.78 3.65 5.14
CA ILE A 155 -19.23 2.79 6.18
C ILE A 155 -17.83 3.27 6.60
N ARG A 156 -17.44 2.95 7.84
CA ARG A 156 -16.11 3.32 8.39
C ARG A 156 -15.11 2.16 8.38
N ILE A 157 -15.61 0.94 8.36
CA ILE A 157 -14.83 -0.30 8.38
C ILE A 157 -15.26 -1.13 7.18
N PRO A 158 -14.33 -1.68 6.37
CA PRO A 158 -14.70 -2.53 5.26
C PRO A 158 -15.46 -3.77 5.75
N VAL A 159 -16.40 -4.24 4.96
CA VAL A 159 -17.27 -5.37 5.33
C VAL A 159 -17.60 -6.22 4.11
N VAL A 160 -17.61 -7.55 4.31
CA VAL A 160 -18.08 -8.50 3.30
C VAL A 160 -19.58 -8.75 3.50
N ARG A 161 -20.35 -8.60 2.42
CA ARG A 161 -21.78 -8.88 2.35
C ARG A 161 -22.07 -9.81 1.17
N GLY A 162 -22.41 -11.07 1.48
CA GLY A 162 -22.57 -12.12 0.45
C GLY A 162 -21.23 -12.36 -0.26
N ASN A 163 -21.22 -12.22 -1.58
CA ASN A 163 -20.03 -12.38 -2.43
C ASN A 163 -19.35 -11.03 -2.80
N LYS A 164 -19.65 -9.97 -2.06
CA LYS A 164 -19.11 -8.64 -2.32
C LYS A 164 -18.41 -8.06 -1.11
N MET A 165 -17.33 -7.32 -1.35
CA MET A 165 -16.70 -6.47 -0.36
C MET A 165 -17.16 -5.02 -0.53
N HIS A 166 -17.63 -4.39 0.54
CA HIS A 166 -17.79 -2.95 0.64
C HIS A 166 -16.52 -2.38 1.26
N ALA A 167 -15.72 -1.71 0.44
CA ALA A 167 -14.46 -1.09 0.85
C ALA A 167 -14.74 0.31 1.42
N ALA A 168 -14.35 0.55 2.67
CA ALA A 168 -14.68 1.79 3.36
C ALA A 168 -13.90 2.98 2.79
N VAL A 169 -14.59 4.06 2.43
CA VAL A 169 -13.96 5.33 2.04
C VAL A 169 -14.00 6.30 3.21
N ASN A 170 -12.82 6.62 3.76
CA ASN A 170 -12.66 7.46 4.94
C ASN A 170 -11.81 8.69 4.65
N GLU A 171 -12.02 9.76 5.42
CA GLU A 171 -11.17 10.94 5.43
C GLU A 171 -9.98 10.77 6.38
N ASN A 172 -8.83 11.31 5.99
CA ASN A 172 -7.72 11.49 6.91
C ASN A 172 -8.10 12.51 7.99
N ARG A 173 -7.52 12.37 9.20
CA ARG A 173 -7.81 13.25 10.34
C ARG A 173 -7.49 14.72 10.09
N ASP A 174 -6.55 14.99 9.20
CA ASP A 174 -6.15 16.34 8.80
C ASP A 174 -6.91 16.87 7.57
N ASN A 175 -7.91 16.11 7.10
CA ASN A 175 -8.73 16.40 5.92
C ASN A 175 -7.91 16.60 4.62
N SER A 176 -6.66 16.13 4.58
CA SER A 176 -5.78 16.31 3.40
C SER A 176 -6.20 15.45 2.22
N SER A 177 -6.79 14.30 2.48
CA SER A 177 -7.23 13.33 1.46
C SER A 177 -8.15 12.27 2.05
N ASN A 178 -8.88 11.58 1.18
CA ASN A 178 -9.61 10.38 1.52
C ASN A 178 -8.75 9.15 1.19
N PHE A 179 -8.96 8.07 1.93
CA PHE A 179 -8.39 6.76 1.63
C PHE A 179 -9.50 5.72 1.53
N ILE A 180 -9.24 4.68 0.74
CA ILE A 180 -10.09 3.49 0.67
C ILE A 180 -9.41 2.38 1.45
N ALA A 181 -10.18 1.65 2.25
CA ALA A 181 -9.71 0.54 3.07
C ALA A 181 -10.34 -0.78 2.60
N PHE A 182 -9.51 -1.82 2.50
CA PHE A 182 -9.87 -3.17 2.08
C PHE A 182 -9.58 -4.14 3.22
N ASP A 183 -10.54 -4.94 3.63
CA ASP A 183 -10.35 -6.03 4.59
C ASP A 183 -9.52 -7.15 3.95
N ILE A 184 -8.32 -7.41 4.46
CA ILE A 184 -7.37 -8.36 3.86
C ILE A 184 -7.89 -9.78 3.98
N GLU A 185 -8.42 -10.19 5.14
CA GLU A 185 -9.04 -11.50 5.31
C GLU A 185 -10.25 -11.67 4.39
N GLY A 186 -11.05 -10.61 4.27
CA GLY A 186 -12.20 -10.57 3.35
C GLY A 186 -11.81 -10.69 1.89
N LEU A 187 -10.69 -10.07 1.45
CA LEU A 187 -10.16 -10.21 0.10
C LEU A 187 -9.75 -11.67 -0.17
N ASP A 188 -8.98 -12.27 0.74
CA ASP A 188 -8.52 -13.64 0.60
C ASP A 188 -9.70 -14.62 0.55
N ARG A 189 -10.66 -14.48 1.46
CA ARG A 189 -11.85 -15.34 1.51
C ARG A 189 -12.70 -15.26 0.24
N LEU A 190 -12.82 -14.08 -0.40
CA LEU A 190 -13.64 -13.91 -1.60
C LEU A 190 -12.90 -14.24 -2.89
N PHE A 191 -11.61 -13.96 -2.97
CA PHE A 191 -10.82 -13.95 -4.21
C PHE A 191 -9.46 -14.62 -4.06
N GLY A 192 -9.21 -15.39 -2.97
CA GLY A 192 -7.95 -16.06 -2.73
C GLY A 192 -7.61 -17.08 -3.81
N ASP A 193 -8.61 -17.80 -4.34
CA ASP A 193 -8.43 -18.74 -5.47
C ASP A 193 -7.95 -18.03 -6.75
N GLU A 194 -8.15 -16.71 -6.87
CA GLU A 194 -7.69 -15.89 -7.98
C GLU A 194 -6.33 -15.23 -7.72
N GLY A 195 -5.73 -15.48 -6.54
CA GLY A 195 -4.38 -15.03 -6.19
C GLY A 195 -4.30 -13.55 -5.79
N ILE A 196 -5.38 -12.96 -5.27
CA ILE A 196 -5.40 -11.54 -4.86
C ILE A 196 -4.42 -11.24 -3.72
N ILE A 197 -4.18 -12.20 -2.81
CA ILE A 197 -3.16 -12.13 -1.76
C ILE A 197 -2.04 -13.10 -2.11
N LEU A 198 -0.86 -12.57 -2.43
CA LEU A 198 0.28 -13.39 -2.83
C LEU A 198 0.95 -14.04 -1.62
N ILE A 199 1.25 -13.24 -0.60
CA ILE A 199 1.72 -13.68 0.72
C ILE A 199 1.17 -12.73 1.80
N GLN A 200 1.07 -13.24 3.03
CA GLN A 200 0.69 -12.43 4.19
C GLN A 200 1.27 -12.98 5.49
N LYS A 201 1.33 -12.11 6.52
CA LYS A 201 1.70 -12.43 7.90
C LYS A 201 0.83 -11.61 8.85
N GLY A 202 0.20 -12.25 9.81
CA GLY A 202 -0.45 -11.62 10.96
C GLY A 202 -1.78 -10.93 10.70
N PHE A 203 -2.37 -11.04 9.52
CA PHE A 203 -3.71 -10.55 9.23
C PHE A 203 -4.78 -11.59 9.53
N PHE A 204 -4.48 -12.87 9.29
CA PHE A 204 -5.33 -14.02 9.64
C PHE A 204 -4.49 -15.29 9.79
#